data_245519146779f9816960193e06739ac6
#
_entry.id   245519146779f9816960193e06739ac6
#
_cell.length_a   1.000
_cell.length_b   1.000
_cell.length_c   1.000
_cell.angle_alpha   90.00
_cell.angle_beta   90.00
_cell.angle_gamma   90.00
#
_symmetry.space_group_name_H-M   'P 1'
#
loop_
_entity.id
_entity.type
_entity.pdbx_description
1 polymer ?
#
loop_
_entity_poly.entity_id
_entity_poly.type
_entity_poly.pdbx_seq_one_letter_code
_entity_poly.pdbx_strand_id
1 'polypeptide(L)'
;MEMERKTPLYDRHTAAGGKLVPFAGWLLPVQYSGVIAEHRAVRTGCGLFDVSHMGELLLRGPDALANLNRLMTNDFSGMADVLFSAVCKAGTADDYRIAQ
;
A
#
# COMPACT_ATOMS: atom_id res chain seq x y z
N MET A 1 -5.06 -19.52 18.32
CA MET A 1 -5.65 -18.33 17.65
C MET A 1 -4.61 -17.26 17.60
N GLU A 2 -4.19 -16.89 16.40
CA GLU A 2 -3.32 -15.73 16.25
C GLU A 2 -4.13 -14.47 16.51
N MET A 3 -3.60 -13.60 17.36
CA MET A 3 -4.20 -12.28 17.55
C MET A 3 -3.88 -11.39 16.35
N GLU A 4 -4.88 -10.77 15.76
CA GLU A 4 -4.67 -9.80 14.69
C GLU A 4 -3.82 -8.63 15.18
N ARG A 5 -2.94 -8.19 14.31
CA ARG A 5 -2.09 -7.02 14.57
C ARG A 5 -2.89 -5.75 14.41
N LYS A 6 -2.47 -4.72 15.11
CA LYS A 6 -3.05 -3.37 15.02
C LYS A 6 -2.05 -2.42 14.37
N THR A 7 -2.53 -1.58 13.45
CA THR A 7 -1.69 -0.51 12.91
C THR A 7 -1.51 0.60 13.95
N PRO A 8 -0.51 1.49 13.78
CA PRO A 8 -0.36 2.65 14.66
C PRO A 8 -1.58 3.57 14.72
N LEU A 9 -2.44 3.52 13.69
CA LEU A 9 -3.64 4.34 13.58
C LEU A 9 -4.91 3.65 14.10
N TYR A 10 -4.79 2.46 14.67
CA TYR A 10 -5.94 1.66 15.14
C TYR A 10 -6.92 2.47 16.01
N ASP A 11 -6.40 3.17 17.02
CA ASP A 11 -7.24 3.96 17.92
C ASP A 11 -7.91 5.15 17.19
N ARG A 12 -7.24 5.71 16.20
CA ARG A 12 -7.78 6.78 15.36
C ARG A 12 -8.92 6.28 14.49
N HIS A 13 -8.78 5.10 13.90
CA HIS A 13 -9.85 4.46 13.12
C HIS A 13 -11.08 4.20 13.99
N THR A 14 -10.88 3.68 15.19
CA THR A 14 -11.97 3.42 16.15
C THR A 14 -12.65 4.72 16.55
N ALA A 15 -11.89 5.76 16.90
CA ALA A 15 -12.42 7.06 17.30
C ALA A 15 -13.20 7.74 16.16
N ALA A 16 -12.81 7.52 14.92
CA ALA A 16 -13.49 8.06 13.74
C ALA A 16 -14.71 7.24 13.30
N GLY A 17 -15.07 6.18 14.03
CA GLY A 17 -16.21 5.34 13.71
C GLY A 17 -15.96 4.30 12.61
N GLY A 18 -14.72 3.97 12.34
CA GLY A 18 -14.36 2.95 11.37
C GLY A 18 -14.81 1.56 11.77
N LYS A 19 -15.33 0.79 10.80
CA LYS A 19 -15.65 -0.61 10.98
C LYS A 19 -14.40 -1.45 10.76
N LEU A 20 -13.79 -1.91 11.84
CA LEU A 20 -12.57 -2.70 11.80
C LEU A 20 -12.88 -4.17 11.57
N VAL A 21 -12.16 -4.79 10.65
CA VAL A 21 -12.30 -6.20 10.29
C VAL A 21 -10.93 -6.85 10.17
N PRO A 22 -10.84 -8.18 10.41
CA PRO A 22 -9.61 -8.92 10.12
C PRO A 22 -9.29 -8.91 8.63
N PHE A 23 -8.05 -8.53 8.30
CA PHE A 23 -7.55 -8.52 6.94
C PHE A 23 -6.06 -8.88 6.93
N ALA A 24 -5.72 -10.02 6.34
CA ALA A 24 -4.33 -10.51 6.22
C ALA A 24 -3.55 -10.50 7.55
N GLY A 25 -4.20 -10.84 8.66
CA GLY A 25 -3.61 -10.85 9.99
C GLY A 25 -3.60 -9.50 10.70
N TRP A 26 -4.26 -8.50 10.15
CA TRP A 26 -4.38 -7.16 10.70
C TRP A 26 -5.83 -6.76 10.92
N LEU A 27 -6.08 -5.87 11.87
CA LEU A 27 -7.36 -5.21 12.02
C LEU A 27 -7.34 -3.89 11.26
N LEU A 28 -8.12 -3.82 10.19
CA LEU A 28 -8.16 -2.67 9.29
C LEU A 28 -9.60 -2.17 9.11
N PRO A 29 -9.80 -0.86 8.95
CA PRO A 29 -11.12 -0.31 8.68
C PRO A 29 -11.54 -0.63 7.25
N VAL A 30 -12.70 -1.29 7.11
CA VAL A 30 -13.29 -1.59 5.80
C VAL A 30 -14.14 -0.43 5.29
N GLN A 31 -14.70 0.35 6.20
CA GLN A 31 -15.51 1.52 5.89
C GLN A 31 -15.66 2.42 7.11
N TYR A 32 -16.05 3.67 6.86
CA TYR A 32 -16.47 4.64 7.87
C TYR A 32 -17.93 5.02 7.64
N SER A 33 -18.21 5.83 6.61
CA SER A 33 -19.56 6.24 6.24
C SER A 33 -20.28 5.26 5.32
N GLY A 34 -19.54 4.43 4.64
CA GLY A 34 -20.05 3.42 3.71
C GLY A 34 -19.17 3.26 2.49
N VAL A 35 -19.05 2.01 2.03
CA VAL A 35 -18.13 1.65 0.92
C VAL A 35 -18.42 2.46 -0.35
N ILE A 36 -19.69 2.57 -0.75
CA ILE A 36 -20.08 3.26 -2.00
C ILE A 36 -19.81 4.76 -1.90
N ALA A 37 -20.19 5.38 -0.78
CA ALA A 37 -19.99 6.81 -0.56
C ALA A 37 -18.51 7.17 -0.54
N GLU A 38 -17.70 6.36 0.14
CA GLU A 38 -16.24 6.55 0.22
C GLU A 38 -15.56 6.31 -1.11
N HIS A 39 -16.00 5.31 -1.87
CA HIS A 39 -15.50 5.07 -3.22
C HIS A 39 -15.75 6.29 -4.12
N ARG A 40 -16.96 6.85 -4.08
CA ARG A 40 -17.28 8.07 -4.84
C ARG A 40 -16.42 9.26 -4.42
N ALA A 41 -16.17 9.42 -3.12
CA ALA A 41 -15.32 10.48 -2.61
C ALA A 41 -13.89 10.39 -3.15
N VAL A 42 -13.34 9.20 -3.23
CA VAL A 42 -12.02 8.96 -3.83
C VAL A 42 -12.00 9.30 -5.31
N ARG A 43 -13.06 8.91 -6.04
CA ARG A 43 -13.13 9.13 -7.50
C ARG A 43 -13.41 10.58 -7.90
N THR A 44 -14.07 11.35 -7.07
CA THR A 44 -14.49 12.73 -7.37
C THR A 44 -13.73 13.79 -6.57
N GLY A 45 -12.99 13.40 -5.57
CA GLY A 45 -12.27 14.30 -4.68
C GLY A 45 -10.96 13.68 -4.22
N CYS A 46 -10.86 13.38 -2.93
CA CYS A 46 -9.65 12.86 -2.30
C CYS A 46 -9.99 11.71 -1.35
N GLY A 47 -9.09 10.74 -1.24
CA GLY A 47 -9.17 9.65 -0.27
C GLY A 47 -7.87 9.50 0.50
N LEU A 48 -8.00 9.10 1.77
CA LEU A 48 -6.87 8.79 2.65
C LEU A 48 -6.96 7.33 3.09
N PHE A 49 -5.85 6.61 2.93
CA PHE A 49 -5.80 5.17 3.23
C PHE A 49 -4.69 4.88 4.22
N ASP A 50 -4.99 4.04 5.22
CA ASP A 50 -3.97 3.46 6.10
C ASP A 50 -3.36 2.24 5.40
N VAL A 51 -2.11 2.35 5.01
CA VAL A 51 -1.33 1.27 4.38
C VAL A 51 -0.18 0.80 5.27
N SER A 52 -0.26 1.05 6.57
CA SER A 52 0.79 0.70 7.54
C SER A 52 1.07 -0.79 7.63
N HIS A 53 0.13 -1.63 7.20
CA HIS A 53 0.29 -3.10 7.17
C HIS A 53 1.11 -3.59 5.98
N MET A 54 1.37 -2.72 4.99
CA MET A 54 2.10 -3.09 3.78
C MET A 54 3.60 -3.04 4.02
N GLY A 55 4.30 -3.99 3.43
CA GLY A 55 5.76 -4.02 3.42
C GLY A 55 6.35 -3.35 2.19
N GLU A 56 7.64 -3.10 2.25
CA GLU A 56 8.40 -2.55 1.13
C GLU A 56 9.58 -3.44 0.82
N LEU A 57 9.85 -3.63 -0.47
CA LEU A 57 11.02 -4.33 -0.97
C LEU A 57 11.87 -3.37 -1.79
N LEU A 58 13.16 -3.34 -1.51
CA LEU A 58 14.12 -2.58 -2.30
C LEU A 58 14.96 -3.55 -3.13
N LEU A 59 14.86 -3.41 -4.45
CA LEU A 59 15.67 -4.16 -5.40
C LEU A 59 16.67 -3.20 -6.04
N ARG A 60 17.95 -3.57 -6.01
CA ARG A 60 19.05 -2.77 -6.55
C ARG A 60 19.87 -3.58 -7.54
N GLY A 61 20.49 -2.87 -8.46
CA GLY A 61 21.43 -3.41 -9.41
C GLY A 61 20.94 -3.33 -10.85
N PRO A 62 21.83 -3.53 -11.82
CA PRO A 62 21.51 -3.39 -13.24
C PRO A 62 20.45 -4.40 -13.72
N ASP A 63 20.32 -5.55 -13.06
CA ASP A 63 19.36 -6.59 -13.42
C ASP A 63 18.08 -6.59 -12.56
N ALA A 64 17.88 -5.58 -11.70
CA ALA A 64 16.76 -5.53 -10.77
C ALA A 64 15.42 -5.61 -11.49
N LEU A 65 15.20 -4.78 -12.51
CA LEU A 65 13.96 -4.78 -13.29
C LEU A 65 13.74 -6.10 -14.03
N ALA A 66 14.77 -6.63 -14.67
CA ALA A 66 14.69 -7.90 -15.40
C ALA A 66 14.33 -9.06 -14.46
N ASN A 67 14.95 -9.12 -13.30
CA ASN A 67 14.65 -10.12 -12.28
C ASN A 67 13.24 -9.97 -11.71
N LEU A 68 12.80 -8.75 -11.47
CA LEU A 68 11.45 -8.45 -11.00
C LEU A 68 10.40 -8.97 -12.01
N ASN A 69 10.56 -8.63 -13.29
CA ASN A 69 9.68 -9.09 -14.36
C ASN A 69 9.64 -10.60 -14.51
N ARG A 70 10.77 -11.26 -14.26
CA ARG A 70 10.85 -12.72 -14.34
C ARG A 70 10.12 -13.42 -13.20
N LEU A 71 10.13 -12.83 -12.01
CA LEU A 71 9.59 -13.45 -10.79
C LEU A 71 8.14 -13.10 -10.51
N MET A 72 7.68 -11.96 -11.01
CA MET A 72 6.34 -11.45 -10.73
C MET A 72 5.42 -11.66 -11.94
N THR A 73 4.12 -11.65 -11.68
CA THR A 73 3.10 -11.86 -12.72
C THR A 73 2.77 -10.61 -13.53
N ASN A 74 3.22 -9.45 -13.08
CA ASN A 74 3.00 -8.18 -13.76
C ASN A 74 4.23 -7.77 -14.57
N ASP A 75 4.03 -6.90 -15.57
CA ASP A 75 5.10 -6.29 -16.33
C ASP A 75 5.43 -4.92 -15.76
N PHE A 76 6.65 -4.76 -15.26
CA PHE A 76 7.13 -3.52 -14.65
C PHE A 76 7.97 -2.66 -15.61
N SER A 77 8.12 -3.08 -16.88
CA SER A 77 8.99 -2.40 -17.86
C SER A 77 8.61 -0.94 -18.13
N GLY A 78 7.32 -0.62 -17.99
CA GLY A 78 6.80 0.74 -18.21
C GLY A 78 6.85 1.64 -16.99
N MET A 79 7.39 1.16 -15.86
CA MET A 79 7.46 1.97 -14.65
C MET A 79 8.55 3.03 -14.75
N ALA A 80 8.15 4.28 -14.52
CA ALA A 80 9.08 5.40 -14.45
C ALA A 80 9.56 5.61 -13.02
N ASP A 81 10.81 6.06 -12.85
CA ASP A 81 11.39 6.37 -11.55
C ASP A 81 10.53 7.33 -10.72
N VAL A 82 9.82 8.23 -11.38
CA VAL A 82 8.92 9.21 -10.77
C VAL A 82 7.77 8.55 -10.00
N LEU A 83 7.26 7.42 -10.46
CA LEU A 83 6.17 6.70 -9.80
C LEU A 83 6.63 6.13 -8.45
N PHE A 84 7.88 5.71 -8.37
CA PHE A 84 8.48 5.20 -7.14
C PHE A 84 8.89 6.30 -6.18
N SER A 85 9.28 7.46 -6.68
CA SER A 85 9.63 8.61 -5.83
C SER A 85 8.45 9.16 -5.05
N ALA A 86 7.24 9.00 -5.54
CA ALA A 86 6.03 9.44 -4.84
C ALA A 86 5.70 8.55 -3.64
N VAL A 87 6.06 7.26 -3.71
CA VAL A 87 5.75 6.26 -2.67
C VAL A 87 6.96 6.02 -1.78
N CYS A 88 8.14 5.99 -2.36
CA CYS A 88 9.39 5.71 -1.66
C CYS A 88 10.43 6.72 -2.16
N LYS A 89 11.26 7.25 -1.29
CA LYS A 89 12.35 8.13 -1.72
C LYS A 89 13.11 7.47 -2.86
N ALA A 90 13.13 8.11 -4.01
CA ALA A 90 13.88 7.62 -5.15
C ALA A 90 15.36 7.54 -4.79
N GLY A 91 15.92 6.40 -5.01
CA GLY A 91 17.35 6.23 -5.05
C GLY A 91 17.90 6.60 -6.43
N THR A 92 18.91 5.91 -6.83
CA THR A 92 19.44 6.01 -8.20
C THR A 92 18.53 5.25 -9.17
N ALA A 93 18.79 5.36 -10.46
CA ALA A 93 18.04 4.63 -11.48
C ALA A 93 18.04 3.10 -11.30
N ASP A 94 18.97 2.58 -10.49
CA ASP A 94 19.07 1.15 -10.17
C ASP A 94 18.26 0.74 -8.94
N ASP A 95 17.61 1.68 -8.28
CA ASP A 95 16.82 1.43 -7.07
C ASP A 95 15.33 1.34 -7.42
N TYR A 96 14.77 0.15 -7.25
CA TYR A 96 13.34 -0.08 -7.42
C TYR A 96 12.72 -0.47 -6.08
N ARG A 97 11.64 0.20 -5.70
CA ARG A 97 10.90 -0.08 -4.48
C ARG A 97 9.49 -0.51 -4.80
N ILE A 98 9.04 -1.54 -4.13
CA ILE A 98 7.69 -2.06 -4.26
C ILE A 98 7.03 -1.99 -2.89
N ALA A 99 5.88 -1.33 -2.83
CA ALA A 99 4.99 -1.41 -1.68
C ALA A 99 4.04 -2.60 -1.87
N GLN A 100 3.92 -3.44 -0.83
CA GLN A 100 2.96 -4.56 -0.77
C GLN A 100 1.85 -4.23 0.20
#